data_8685f5275310baec6f7e79819c01771a
#
_entry.id   8685f5275310baec6f7e79819c01771a
#
_cell.length_a   1.000
_cell.length_b   1.000
_cell.length_c   1.000
_cell.angle_alpha   90.00
_cell.angle_beta   90.00
_cell.angle_gamma   90.00
#
_symmetry.space_group_name_H-M   'P 1'
#
loop_
_entity.id
_entity.type
_entity.pdbx_description
1 polymer ?
#
loop_
_entity_poly.entity_id
_entity_poly.type
_entity_poly.pdbx_seq_one_letter_code
_entity_poly.pdbx_strand_id
1 'polypeptide(L)'
;MGKTLVIDLEDVILQGDILDVGEKNLGIIYSISKEAKEELSLDYVSNDTKIELKNTKYDACTFFFDLNKIWTSLEKEKLIREVSSYIKDCGEIFIWDINKERGKVFNNKIKVILPNGKIKEFTFRNLNILLSSNVEEIKKILEKYFEIEETKAWEDVFFIRGKKLKTKVKVEEKFKHEGINYSN
;
A
#
# COMPACT_ATOMS: atom_id res chain seq x y z
N MET A 1 23.10 19.31 -4.78
CA MET A 1 21.69 19.80 -4.76
C MET A 1 20.81 18.64 -5.22
N GLY A 2 19.77 18.28 -4.48
CA GLY A 2 18.89 17.19 -4.88
C GLY A 2 18.10 17.52 -6.14
N LYS A 3 17.64 16.48 -6.87
CA LYS A 3 16.76 16.63 -8.02
C LYS A 3 15.37 17.09 -7.56
N THR A 4 14.55 17.55 -8.51
CA THR A 4 13.11 17.67 -8.33
C THR A 4 12.45 16.51 -9.06
N LEU A 5 11.76 15.64 -8.32
CA LEU A 5 11.01 14.50 -8.86
C LEU A 5 9.54 14.89 -8.91
N VAL A 6 8.87 14.56 -10.02
CA VAL A 6 7.45 14.87 -10.21
C VAL A 6 6.64 13.59 -10.06
N ILE A 7 5.60 13.65 -9.23
CA ILE A 7 4.59 12.61 -9.09
C ILE A 7 3.27 13.22 -9.57
N ASP A 8 2.79 12.70 -10.66
CA ASP A 8 1.52 13.10 -11.24
C ASP A 8 0.41 12.19 -10.72
N LEU A 9 -0.57 12.78 -10.04
CA LEU A 9 -1.72 12.11 -9.47
C LEU A 9 -3.04 12.63 -10.06
N GLU A 10 -2.99 13.38 -11.19
CA GLU A 10 -4.19 13.96 -11.80
C GLU A 10 -5.24 12.90 -12.15
N ASP A 11 -4.80 11.74 -12.63
CA ASP A 11 -5.67 10.64 -13.04
C ASP A 11 -5.87 9.59 -11.94
N VAL A 12 -5.36 9.82 -10.73
CA VAL A 12 -5.53 8.87 -9.63
C VAL A 12 -6.89 9.05 -8.98
N ILE A 13 -7.70 8.02 -9.05
CA ILE A 13 -9.03 7.98 -8.44
C ILE A 13 -9.00 6.95 -7.30
N LEU A 14 -9.28 7.41 -6.09
CA LEU A 14 -9.51 6.57 -4.92
C LEU A 14 -11.00 6.56 -4.61
N GLN A 15 -11.58 5.39 -4.39
CA GLN A 15 -13.02 5.23 -4.14
C GLN A 15 -13.29 4.46 -2.86
N GLY A 16 -14.39 4.78 -2.18
CA GLY A 16 -14.87 4.11 -0.99
C GLY A 16 -14.05 4.41 0.26
N ASP A 17 -14.01 3.48 1.20
CA ASP A 17 -13.27 3.62 2.45
C ASP A 17 -11.78 3.38 2.22
N ILE A 18 -10.94 4.32 2.64
CA ILE A 18 -9.49 4.29 2.39
C ILE A 18 -8.72 4.20 3.69
N LEU A 19 -7.76 3.28 3.74
CA LEU A 19 -6.76 3.18 4.80
C LEU A 19 -5.45 3.79 4.32
N ASP A 20 -5.07 4.96 4.85
CA ASP A 20 -3.78 5.59 4.57
C ASP A 20 -2.75 5.21 5.65
N VAL A 21 -1.71 4.49 5.25
CA VAL A 21 -0.70 3.94 6.16
C VAL A 21 0.60 4.72 6.04
N GLY A 22 1.01 5.36 7.14
CA GLY A 22 2.25 6.12 7.16
C GLY A 22 2.56 6.77 8.51
N GLU A 23 3.79 7.26 8.67
CA GLU A 23 4.21 8.00 9.86
C GLU A 23 3.84 9.48 9.82
N LYS A 24 3.80 10.04 8.62
CA LYS A 24 3.56 11.49 8.42
C LYS A 24 2.49 11.67 7.37
N ASN A 25 1.35 12.13 7.82
CA ASN A 25 0.30 12.54 6.90
C ASN A 25 0.69 13.84 6.20
N LEU A 26 1.15 13.75 4.95
CA LEU A 26 1.43 14.91 4.09
C LEU A 26 0.13 15.52 3.52
N GLY A 27 -1.02 14.97 3.84
CA GLY A 27 -2.32 15.38 3.33
C GLY A 27 -2.48 15.21 1.82
N ILE A 28 -1.64 14.37 1.19
CA ILE A 28 -1.70 14.09 -0.25
C ILE A 28 -2.86 13.18 -0.52
N ILE A 29 -2.95 12.05 0.19
CA ILE A 29 -4.05 11.09 0.03
C ILE A 29 -5.39 11.74 0.38
N TYR A 30 -5.44 12.52 1.48
CA TYR A 30 -6.63 13.31 1.81
C TYR A 30 -7.04 14.27 0.68
N SER A 31 -6.06 14.89 0.01
CA SER A 31 -6.35 15.82 -1.10
C SER A 31 -6.90 15.11 -2.33
N ILE A 32 -6.45 13.89 -2.61
CA ILE A 32 -6.96 13.05 -3.71
C ILE A 32 -8.38 12.58 -3.37
N SER A 33 -8.60 12.07 -2.15
CA SER A 33 -9.89 11.55 -1.72
C SER A 33 -10.98 12.63 -1.65
N LYS A 34 -10.62 13.86 -1.30
CA LYS A 34 -11.56 14.98 -1.21
C LYS A 34 -12.12 15.43 -2.57
N GLU A 35 -11.38 15.21 -3.65
CA GLU A 35 -11.83 15.55 -5.00
C GLU A 35 -12.76 14.46 -5.58
N ALA A 36 -12.84 13.29 -4.95
CA ALA A 36 -13.83 12.28 -5.29
C ALA A 36 -15.23 12.81 -4.92
N LYS A 37 -16.19 12.65 -5.83
CA LYS A 37 -17.57 13.16 -5.68
C LYS A 37 -18.42 12.35 -4.68
N GLU A 38 -17.88 11.27 -4.13
CA GLU A 38 -18.56 10.37 -3.19
C GLU A 38 -18.08 10.65 -1.76
N GLU A 39 -18.91 10.32 -0.77
CA GLU A 39 -18.49 10.32 0.63
C GLU A 39 -17.39 9.26 0.83
N LEU A 40 -16.20 9.72 1.18
CA LEU A 40 -15.05 8.88 1.46
C LEU A 40 -14.75 8.89 2.96
N SER A 41 -14.55 7.73 3.54
CA SER A 41 -13.95 7.59 4.85
C SER A 41 -12.44 7.40 4.69
N LEU A 42 -11.66 8.19 5.41
CA LEU A 42 -10.20 8.11 5.39
C LEU A 42 -9.70 7.87 6.82
N ASP A 43 -9.21 6.66 7.06
CA ASP A 43 -8.54 6.32 8.30
C ASP A 43 -7.02 6.38 8.14
N TYR A 44 -6.37 7.11 9.03
CA TYR A 44 -4.91 7.24 9.06
C TYR A 44 -4.31 6.36 10.16
N VAL A 45 -3.33 5.55 9.79
CA VAL A 45 -2.64 4.67 10.72
C VAL A 45 -1.12 4.85 10.63
N SER A 46 -0.50 5.11 11.78
CA SER A 46 0.95 5.15 11.91
C SER A 46 1.53 3.75 12.10
N ASN A 47 2.74 3.51 11.56
CA ASN A 47 3.45 2.24 11.70
C ASN A 47 3.74 1.85 13.17
N ASP A 48 3.81 2.83 14.07
CA ASP A 48 4.10 2.62 15.49
C ASP A 48 2.86 2.29 16.34
N THR A 49 1.67 2.52 15.80
CA THR A 49 0.41 2.14 16.45
C THR A 49 0.04 0.72 16.04
N LYS A 50 -0.15 -0.18 17.01
CA LYS A 50 -0.86 -1.44 16.73
C LYS A 50 -2.21 -1.06 16.14
N ILE A 51 -2.45 -1.50 14.91
CA ILE A 51 -3.67 -1.20 14.18
C ILE A 51 -4.83 -1.90 14.89
N GLU A 52 -5.43 -1.23 15.87
CA GLU A 52 -6.71 -1.63 16.47
C GLU A 52 -7.87 -1.21 15.55
N LEU A 53 -7.77 -1.61 14.27
CA LEU A 53 -8.86 -1.41 13.33
C LEU A 53 -9.95 -2.44 13.65
N LYS A 54 -10.97 -2.01 14.36
CA LYS A 54 -12.17 -2.80 14.66
C LYS A 54 -12.79 -3.26 13.35
N ASN A 55 -12.74 -4.53 13.01
CA ASN A 55 -13.53 -5.24 11.97
C ASN A 55 -13.88 -4.45 10.69
N THR A 56 -13.33 -3.25 10.51
CA THR A 56 -13.57 -2.38 9.37
C THR A 56 -12.82 -2.94 8.16
N LYS A 57 -13.48 -2.95 7.02
CA LYS A 57 -12.89 -3.36 5.75
C LYS A 57 -12.86 -2.17 4.80
N TYR A 58 -11.69 -1.94 4.21
CA TYR A 58 -11.42 -0.81 3.33
C TYR A 58 -11.48 -1.22 1.86
N ASP A 59 -11.92 -0.30 1.02
CA ASP A 59 -11.92 -0.47 -0.43
C ASP A 59 -10.53 -0.28 -1.01
N ALA A 60 -9.73 0.61 -0.41
CA ALA A 60 -8.36 0.83 -0.80
C ALA A 60 -7.42 1.03 0.40
N CYS A 61 -6.14 0.72 0.19
CA CYS A 61 -5.05 1.08 1.08
C CYS A 61 -3.98 1.84 0.33
N THR A 62 -3.37 2.84 0.98
CA THR A 62 -2.33 3.67 0.39
C THR A 62 -1.07 3.69 1.26
N PHE A 63 0.09 3.71 0.60
CA PHE A 63 1.40 4.00 1.18
C PHE A 63 2.05 5.11 0.38
N PHE A 64 2.43 6.19 1.03
CA PHE A 64 3.07 7.32 0.37
C PHE A 64 4.41 7.66 1.03
N PHE A 65 5.52 7.10 0.50
CA PHE A 65 6.90 7.23 1.00
C PHE A 65 7.12 6.65 2.41
N ASP A 66 6.52 5.52 2.74
CA ASP A 66 6.60 4.93 4.09
C ASP A 66 7.31 3.57 4.15
N LEU A 67 7.21 2.72 3.11
CA LEU A 67 7.86 1.40 3.15
C LEU A 67 9.39 1.47 3.11
N ASN A 68 9.96 2.53 2.53
CA ASN A 68 11.41 2.74 2.49
C ASN A 68 12.07 2.97 3.86
N LYS A 69 11.27 3.22 4.90
CA LYS A 69 11.74 3.42 6.29
C LYS A 69 11.88 2.11 7.05
N ILE A 70 11.26 1.05 6.57
CA ILE A 70 11.26 -0.27 7.20
C ILE A 70 12.56 -1.01 6.85
N TRP A 71 13.22 -1.59 7.86
CA TRP A 71 14.56 -2.14 7.74
C TRP A 71 14.64 -3.42 6.91
N THR A 72 13.72 -4.33 7.10
CA THR A 72 13.83 -5.66 6.52
C THR A 72 12.64 -5.99 5.61
N SER A 73 12.89 -6.80 4.59
CA SER A 73 11.83 -7.34 3.73
C SER A 73 10.77 -8.11 4.53
N LEU A 74 11.20 -8.77 5.63
CA LEU A 74 10.28 -9.52 6.49
C LEU A 74 9.31 -8.60 7.24
N GLU A 75 9.79 -7.45 7.74
CA GLU A 75 8.94 -6.45 8.39
C GLU A 75 7.99 -5.78 7.40
N LYS A 76 8.48 -5.46 6.19
CA LYS A 76 7.63 -4.96 5.10
C LYS A 76 6.53 -5.97 4.74
N GLU A 77 6.88 -7.24 4.62
CA GLU A 77 5.93 -8.31 4.34
C GLU A 77 4.91 -8.48 5.47
N LYS A 78 5.36 -8.42 6.74
CA LYS A 78 4.48 -8.48 7.90
C LYS A 78 3.45 -7.36 7.89
N LEU A 79 3.88 -6.13 7.62
CA LEU A 79 2.98 -4.97 7.51
C LEU A 79 2.00 -5.12 6.35
N ILE A 80 2.47 -5.47 5.16
CA ILE A 80 1.62 -5.65 3.97
C ILE A 80 0.60 -6.77 4.19
N ARG A 81 1.00 -7.89 4.80
CA ARG A 81 0.10 -8.98 5.18
C ARG A 81 -0.97 -8.51 6.16
N GLU A 82 -0.59 -7.76 7.18
CA GLU A 82 -1.53 -7.22 8.17
C GLU A 82 -2.54 -6.29 7.51
N VAL A 83 -2.05 -5.31 6.74
CA VAL A 83 -2.89 -4.37 5.99
C VAL A 83 -3.82 -5.11 5.01
N SER A 84 -3.32 -6.14 4.32
CA SER A 84 -4.16 -6.93 3.41
C SER A 84 -5.37 -7.55 4.10
N SER A 85 -5.27 -7.84 5.41
CA SER A 85 -6.39 -8.39 6.18
C SER A 85 -7.53 -7.38 6.39
N TYR A 86 -7.23 -6.08 6.31
CA TYR A 86 -8.22 -4.99 6.45
C TYR A 86 -8.83 -4.55 5.11
N ILE A 87 -8.31 -5.00 3.98
CA ILE A 87 -8.84 -4.68 2.66
C ILE A 87 -9.95 -5.66 2.29
N LYS A 88 -11.04 -5.16 1.71
CA LYS A 88 -12.15 -5.95 1.15
C LYS A 88 -11.64 -6.90 0.05
N ASP A 89 -12.35 -7.97 -0.22
CA ASP A 89 -12.07 -8.80 -1.41
C ASP A 89 -12.22 -7.94 -2.68
N CYS A 90 -11.25 -8.05 -3.57
CA CYS A 90 -11.12 -7.18 -4.75
C CYS A 90 -10.83 -5.71 -4.46
N GLY A 91 -10.57 -5.32 -3.21
CA GLY A 91 -10.07 -3.98 -2.89
C GLY A 91 -8.62 -3.77 -3.36
N GLU A 92 -8.17 -2.55 -3.36
CA GLU A 92 -6.93 -2.15 -4.02
C GLU A 92 -5.84 -1.69 -3.04
N ILE A 93 -4.60 -1.79 -3.48
CA ILE A 93 -3.45 -1.19 -2.80
C ILE A 93 -2.70 -0.27 -3.76
N PHE A 94 -2.31 0.90 -3.27
CA PHE A 94 -1.55 1.92 -4.00
C PHE A 94 -0.30 2.25 -3.22
N ILE A 95 0.86 2.09 -3.84
CA ILE A 95 2.16 2.35 -3.21
C ILE A 95 2.96 3.31 -4.08
N TRP A 96 3.31 4.46 -3.53
CA TRP A 96 4.32 5.38 -4.06
C TRP A 96 5.50 5.36 -3.12
N ASP A 97 6.69 5.01 -3.60
CA ASP A 97 7.88 4.99 -2.77
C ASP A 97 9.15 5.27 -3.57
N ILE A 98 10.28 5.39 -2.86
CA ILE A 98 11.57 5.66 -3.46
C ILE A 98 12.25 4.37 -3.93
N ASN A 99 13.01 4.49 -5.04
CA ASN A 99 13.89 3.45 -5.53
C ASN A 99 15.32 3.77 -5.09
N LYS A 100 15.78 3.16 -4.00
CA LYS A 100 17.04 3.48 -3.33
C LYS A 100 17.86 2.24 -3.03
N GLU A 101 19.08 2.20 -3.52
CA GLU A 101 20.05 1.16 -3.23
C GLU A 101 20.72 1.36 -1.84
N ARG A 102 21.21 0.27 -1.25
CA ARG A 102 22.06 0.32 -0.08
C ARG A 102 23.35 1.09 -0.40
N GLY A 103 23.84 1.87 0.55
CA GLY A 103 25.02 2.74 0.37
C GLY A 103 24.69 4.12 -0.21
N LYS A 104 23.49 4.33 -0.74
CA LYS A 104 23.06 5.62 -1.27
C LYS A 104 22.17 6.38 -0.29
N VAL A 105 22.13 7.69 -0.44
CA VAL A 105 21.19 8.58 0.25
C VAL A 105 20.16 9.08 -0.76
N PHE A 106 18.96 9.32 -0.27
CA PHE A 106 17.91 9.99 -1.04
C PHE A 106 17.63 11.35 -0.38
N ASN A 107 17.80 12.44 -1.11
CA ASN A 107 17.53 13.79 -0.66
C ASN A 107 17.09 14.64 -1.85
N ASN A 108 15.79 14.57 -2.15
CA ASN A 108 15.21 15.18 -3.34
C ASN A 108 14.00 16.03 -2.99
N LYS A 109 13.72 17.03 -3.82
CA LYS A 109 12.46 17.78 -3.79
C LYS A 109 11.41 16.94 -4.53
N ILE A 110 10.27 16.74 -3.89
CA ILE A 110 9.13 16.05 -4.48
C ILE A 110 8.07 17.09 -4.83
N LYS A 111 7.62 17.07 -6.06
CA LYS A 111 6.51 17.87 -6.57
C LYS A 111 5.37 16.94 -6.93
N VAL A 112 4.24 17.08 -6.23
CA VAL A 112 3.03 16.28 -6.46
C VAL A 112 1.99 17.14 -7.16
N ILE A 113 1.51 16.69 -8.30
CA ILE A 113 0.41 17.31 -9.03
C ILE A 113 -0.88 16.58 -8.62
N LEU A 114 -1.85 17.30 -8.09
CA LEU A 114 -3.11 16.75 -7.59
C LEU A 114 -4.21 16.83 -8.67
N PRO A 115 -5.30 16.04 -8.56
CA PRO A 115 -6.39 16.02 -9.56
C PRO A 115 -7.02 17.38 -9.87
N ASN A 116 -6.99 18.33 -8.94
CA ASN A 116 -7.47 19.69 -9.15
C ASN A 116 -6.44 20.67 -9.72
N GLY A 117 -5.32 20.14 -10.24
CA GLY A 117 -4.18 20.92 -10.74
C GLY A 117 -3.36 21.63 -9.67
N LYS A 118 -3.72 21.49 -8.39
CA LYS A 118 -2.89 22.03 -7.29
C LYS A 118 -1.60 21.26 -7.17
N ILE A 119 -0.54 21.97 -6.79
CA ILE A 119 0.78 21.42 -6.62
C ILE A 119 1.15 21.45 -5.13
N LYS A 120 1.60 20.30 -4.61
CA LYS A 120 2.26 20.22 -3.31
C LYS A 120 3.74 19.93 -3.51
N GLU A 121 4.59 20.65 -2.78
CA GLU A 121 6.04 20.46 -2.83
C GLU A 121 6.57 20.23 -1.41
N PHE A 122 7.48 19.28 -1.29
CA PHE A 122 8.20 19.02 -0.04
C PHE A 122 9.57 18.40 -0.34
N THR A 123 10.46 18.46 0.64
CA THR A 123 11.74 17.76 0.55
C THR A 123 11.63 16.43 1.27
N PHE A 124 11.86 15.32 0.56
CA PHE A 124 11.93 14.00 1.16
C PHE A 124 13.38 13.56 1.34
N ARG A 125 13.69 13.04 2.53
CA ARG A 125 15.03 12.60 2.90
C ARG A 125 15.01 11.21 3.50
N ASN A 126 15.80 10.31 2.91
CA ASN A 126 16.19 9.05 3.51
C ASN A 126 17.72 8.96 3.49
N LEU A 127 18.34 9.39 4.59
CA LEU A 127 19.80 9.47 4.72
C LEU A 127 20.44 8.21 5.28
N ASN A 128 19.63 7.22 5.68
CA ASN A 128 20.13 5.96 6.20
C ASN A 128 20.69 5.10 5.06
N ILE A 129 22.01 5.03 4.96
CA ILE A 129 22.72 4.27 3.92
C ILE A 129 22.55 2.76 4.05
N LEU A 130 22.10 2.27 5.19
CA LEU A 130 21.88 0.83 5.42
C LEU A 130 20.52 0.35 4.88
N LEU A 131 19.58 1.28 4.71
CA LEU A 131 18.27 0.98 4.14
C LEU A 131 18.31 0.95 2.62
N SER A 132 17.60 0.01 2.05
CA SER A 132 17.27 -0.05 0.63
C SER A 132 15.75 -0.16 0.44
N SER A 133 15.28 0.34 -0.68
CA SER A 133 13.91 0.16 -1.14
C SER A 133 13.93 0.08 -2.66
N ASN A 134 13.35 -0.94 -3.22
CA ASN A 134 13.26 -1.08 -4.66
C ASN A 134 11.94 -1.71 -5.08
N VAL A 135 11.53 -1.41 -6.29
CA VAL A 135 10.26 -1.83 -6.86
C VAL A 135 10.12 -3.35 -6.90
N GLU A 136 11.20 -4.09 -7.25
CA GLU A 136 11.15 -5.55 -7.39
C GLU A 136 10.96 -6.25 -6.03
N GLU A 137 11.57 -5.73 -4.96
CA GLU A 137 11.38 -6.23 -3.60
C GLU A 137 9.91 -6.09 -3.19
N ILE A 138 9.37 -4.88 -3.33
CA ILE A 138 7.98 -4.60 -2.93
C ILE A 138 6.99 -5.39 -3.77
N LYS A 139 7.22 -5.48 -5.08
CA LYS A 139 6.39 -6.27 -5.98
C LYS A 139 6.32 -7.74 -5.58
N LYS A 140 7.47 -8.39 -5.31
CA LYS A 140 7.53 -9.78 -4.84
C LYS A 140 6.76 -10.02 -3.52
N ILE A 141 6.77 -9.03 -2.63
CA ILE A 141 6.01 -9.12 -1.39
C ILE A 141 4.51 -9.01 -1.68
N LEU A 142 4.13 -8.05 -2.52
CA LEU A 142 2.73 -7.81 -2.88
C LEU A 142 2.08 -8.99 -3.61
N GLU A 143 2.79 -9.63 -4.53
CA GLU A 143 2.31 -10.77 -5.33
C GLU A 143 1.80 -11.95 -4.48
N LYS A 144 2.16 -12.00 -3.20
CA LYS A 144 1.64 -13.00 -2.24
C LYS A 144 0.19 -12.72 -1.83
N TYR A 145 -0.27 -11.49 -1.94
CA TYR A 145 -1.56 -11.01 -1.41
C TYR A 145 -2.41 -10.29 -2.45
N PHE A 146 -1.77 -9.76 -3.50
CA PHE A 146 -2.38 -8.92 -4.52
C PHE A 146 -1.98 -9.37 -5.92
N GLU A 147 -2.87 -9.26 -6.87
CA GLU A 147 -2.57 -9.27 -8.30
C GLU A 147 -2.08 -7.89 -8.70
N ILE A 148 -0.87 -7.81 -9.26
CA ILE A 148 -0.29 -6.52 -9.67
C ILE A 148 -0.91 -6.10 -10.99
N GLU A 149 -1.63 -4.97 -10.98
CA GLU A 149 -2.28 -4.39 -12.15
C GLU A 149 -1.40 -3.37 -12.86
N GLU A 150 -0.61 -2.62 -12.09
CA GLU A 150 0.23 -1.56 -12.63
C GLU A 150 1.54 -1.44 -11.87
N THR A 151 2.62 -1.23 -12.60
CA THR A 151 3.94 -0.89 -12.05
C THR A 151 4.58 0.18 -12.92
N LYS A 152 4.97 1.29 -12.31
CA LYS A 152 5.73 2.36 -12.95
C LYS A 152 6.96 2.64 -12.11
N ALA A 153 8.11 2.82 -12.77
CA ALA A 153 9.33 3.29 -12.12
C ALA A 153 9.95 4.39 -13.01
N TRP A 154 10.25 5.52 -12.39
CA TRP A 154 10.89 6.64 -13.09
C TRP A 154 11.85 7.33 -12.15
N GLU A 155 13.04 7.58 -12.65
CA GLU A 155 14.16 8.11 -11.87
C GLU A 155 14.39 7.30 -10.56
N ASP A 156 14.23 7.95 -9.40
CA ASP A 156 14.47 7.38 -8.08
C ASP A 156 13.16 7.09 -7.31
N VAL A 157 12.03 6.99 -8.01
CA VAL A 157 10.71 6.69 -7.42
C VAL A 157 9.99 5.61 -8.20
N PHE A 158 9.03 4.95 -7.57
CA PHE A 158 8.15 3.98 -8.20
C PHE A 158 6.71 4.08 -7.71
N PHE A 159 5.82 3.54 -8.50
CA PHE A 159 4.42 3.33 -8.19
C PHE A 159 4.03 1.88 -8.45
N ILE A 160 3.25 1.30 -7.56
CA ILE A 160 2.64 -0.03 -7.74
C ILE A 160 1.16 0.08 -7.36
N ARG A 161 0.29 -0.45 -8.22
CA ARG A 161 -1.12 -0.70 -7.94
C ARG A 161 -1.38 -2.19 -8.04
N GLY A 162 -2.12 -2.72 -7.07
CA GLY A 162 -2.51 -4.12 -7.07
C GLY A 162 -3.92 -4.30 -6.52
N LYS A 163 -4.58 -5.36 -6.96
CA LYS A 163 -5.90 -5.78 -6.52
C LYS A 163 -5.80 -6.97 -5.61
N LYS A 164 -6.50 -6.94 -4.48
CA LYS A 164 -6.45 -8.03 -3.51
C LYS A 164 -6.92 -9.34 -4.13
N LEU A 165 -6.11 -10.39 -3.94
CA LEU A 165 -6.48 -11.75 -4.32
C LEU A 165 -7.69 -12.21 -3.50
N LYS A 166 -8.66 -12.85 -4.16
CA LYS A 166 -9.80 -13.46 -3.47
C LYS A 166 -9.30 -14.50 -2.48
N THR A 167 -9.77 -14.43 -1.25
CA THR A 167 -9.50 -15.47 -0.26
C THR A 167 -10.14 -16.77 -0.74
N LYS A 168 -9.33 -17.78 -1.08
CA LYS A 168 -9.86 -19.12 -1.37
C LYS A 168 -10.48 -19.63 -0.08
N VAL A 169 -11.80 -19.69 -0.02
CA VAL A 169 -12.51 -20.38 1.05
C VAL A 169 -12.11 -21.86 0.94
N LYS A 170 -11.36 -22.35 1.90
CA LYS A 170 -11.19 -23.81 2.04
C LYS A 170 -12.56 -24.37 2.38
N VAL A 171 -13.23 -24.93 1.40
CA VAL A 171 -14.38 -25.80 1.64
C VAL A 171 -13.80 -27.05 2.31
N GLU A 172 -13.89 -27.13 3.63
CA GLU A 172 -13.68 -28.39 4.33
C GLU A 172 -14.83 -29.31 3.90
N GLU A 173 -14.54 -30.24 3.00
CA GLU A 173 -15.38 -31.38 2.74
C GLU A 173 -15.44 -32.17 4.05
N LYS A 174 -16.51 -31.97 4.82
CA LYS A 174 -16.90 -32.89 5.87
C LYS A 174 -17.32 -34.20 5.19
N PHE A 175 -16.40 -35.13 5.08
CA PHE A 175 -16.75 -36.53 4.78
C PHE A 175 -17.63 -37.02 5.92
N LYS A 176 -18.92 -37.09 5.67
CA LYS A 176 -19.84 -37.86 6.46
C LYS A 176 -19.49 -39.34 6.28
N HIS A 177 -18.87 -39.94 7.26
CA HIS A 177 -18.88 -41.39 7.42
C HIS A 177 -20.31 -41.80 7.84
N GLU A 178 -21.13 -42.16 6.90
CA GLU A 178 -22.31 -42.98 7.18
C GLU A 178 -21.83 -44.40 7.46
N GLY A 179 -21.83 -44.76 8.71
CA GLY A 179 -21.65 -46.14 9.16
C GLY A 179 -22.84 -46.97 8.72
N ILE A 180 -22.59 -47.94 7.87
CA ILE A 180 -23.54 -49.00 7.54
C ILE A 180 -23.45 -50.02 8.67
N ASN A 181 -24.45 -50.04 9.54
CA ASN A 181 -24.67 -51.12 10.47
C ASN A 181 -25.39 -52.26 9.72
N TYR A 182 -24.72 -53.39 9.52
CA TYR A 182 -25.37 -54.65 9.24
C TYR A 182 -25.57 -55.38 10.55
N SER A 183 -26.82 -55.49 10.96
CA SER A 183 -27.28 -56.45 11.96
C SER A 183 -27.51 -57.79 11.32
N ASN A 184 -26.95 -58.83 11.89
CA ASN A 184 -27.53 -60.14 12.03
C ASN A 184 -27.02 -60.79 13.30
#